data_f0a65de29a59b399e4e4b9cfee77c737
#
_entry.id   f0a65de29a59b399e4e4b9cfee77c737
#
_cell.length_a   1.000
_cell.length_b   1.000
_cell.length_c   1.000
_cell.angle_alpha   90.00
_cell.angle_beta   90.00
_cell.angle_gamma   90.00
#
_symmetry.space_group_name_H-M   'P 1'
#
loop_
_entity.id
_entity.type
_entity.pdbx_description
1 polymer ?
#
loop_
_entity_poly.entity_id
_entity_poly.type
_entity_poly.pdbx_seq_one_letter_code
_entity_poly.pdbx_strand_id
1 'polypeptide(L)'
;MLFKLIGGRIYDPANSVSGAVRDIYVEDGKIIAARPDARADETYDITGKIVMAGAIDPHTHIGGGKMTIARALLPEDHRGDPVTRTKLTRAGSGRSVPSTHVTGYRYAEMGYTSCFEPAMLPANARQAH
;
A
#
# COMPACT_ATOMS: atom_id res chain seq x y z
N MET A 1 -1.95 -15.30 -13.24
CA MET A 1 -1.56 -14.12 -14.04
C MET A 1 -0.10 -13.83 -13.79
N LEU A 2 0.71 -13.79 -14.87
CA LEU A 2 2.16 -13.59 -14.80
C LEU A 2 2.53 -12.17 -15.25
N PHE A 3 3.13 -11.39 -14.35
CA PHE A 3 3.72 -10.09 -14.66
C PHE A 3 5.24 -10.19 -14.74
N LYS A 4 5.84 -9.40 -15.62
CA LYS A 4 7.28 -9.26 -15.72
C LYS A 4 7.67 -7.79 -15.55
N LEU A 5 8.58 -7.50 -14.62
CA LEU A 5 9.20 -6.19 -14.43
C LEU A 5 10.63 -6.28 -14.95
N ILE A 6 10.99 -5.50 -15.96
CA ILE A 6 12.29 -5.61 -16.63
C ILE A 6 13.20 -4.41 -16.33
N GLY A 7 14.48 -4.71 -16.16
CA GLY A 7 15.54 -3.70 -16.09
C GLY A 7 15.65 -2.92 -14.78
N GLY A 8 14.97 -3.33 -13.72
CA GLY A 8 15.03 -2.68 -12.41
C GLY A 8 16.33 -2.96 -11.64
N ARG A 9 16.80 -1.97 -10.89
CA ARG A 9 17.94 -2.12 -9.96
C ARG A 9 17.44 -2.58 -8.60
N ILE A 10 17.77 -3.82 -8.23
CA ILE A 10 17.20 -4.51 -7.07
C ILE A 10 18.11 -4.40 -5.86
N TYR A 11 17.49 -4.04 -4.73
CA TYR A 11 18.09 -4.11 -3.39
C TYR A 11 17.25 -5.04 -2.53
N ASP A 12 17.78 -6.22 -2.27
CA ASP A 12 17.15 -7.26 -1.44
C ASP A 12 18.20 -7.87 -0.51
N PRO A 13 18.45 -7.24 0.65
CA PRO A 13 19.44 -7.70 1.60
C PRO A 13 19.19 -9.11 2.11
N ALA A 14 17.92 -9.53 2.20
CA ALA A 14 17.55 -10.87 2.66
C ALA A 14 18.08 -11.98 1.73
N ASN A 15 18.20 -11.67 0.43
CA ASN A 15 18.72 -12.57 -0.58
C ASN A 15 20.11 -12.16 -1.10
N SER A 16 20.83 -11.31 -0.34
CA SER A 16 22.18 -10.82 -0.68
C SER A 16 22.26 -10.12 -2.05
N VAL A 17 21.20 -9.45 -2.46
CA VAL A 17 21.16 -8.65 -3.69
C VAL A 17 21.36 -7.18 -3.36
N SER A 18 22.41 -6.56 -3.91
CA SER A 18 22.74 -5.16 -3.69
C SER A 18 23.00 -4.45 -5.02
N GLY A 19 21.98 -3.82 -5.56
CA GLY A 19 22.07 -3.00 -6.76
C GLY A 19 22.20 -3.76 -8.09
N ALA A 20 21.94 -5.06 -8.11
CA ALA A 20 21.93 -5.84 -9.34
C ALA A 20 20.75 -5.45 -10.23
N VAL A 21 21.01 -5.26 -11.53
CA VAL A 21 19.94 -5.08 -12.51
C VAL A 21 19.40 -6.43 -12.92
N ARG A 22 18.15 -6.71 -12.64
CA ARG A 22 17.49 -7.99 -12.92
C ARG A 22 16.03 -7.80 -13.26
N ASP A 23 15.48 -8.76 -13.98
CA ASP A 23 14.04 -8.88 -14.18
C ASP A 23 13.39 -9.58 -12.98
N ILE A 24 12.18 -9.16 -12.65
CA ILE A 24 11.35 -9.75 -11.59
C ILE A 24 10.12 -10.36 -12.23
N TYR A 25 9.79 -11.56 -11.80
CA TYR A 25 8.61 -12.29 -12.24
C TYR A 25 7.63 -12.40 -11.08
N VAL A 26 6.38 -12.01 -11.30
CA VAL A 26 5.31 -12.03 -10.30
C VAL A 26 4.16 -12.86 -10.83
N GLU A 27 3.82 -13.95 -10.17
CA GLU A 27 2.68 -14.79 -10.49
C GLU A 27 1.74 -14.87 -9.28
N ASP A 28 0.48 -14.57 -9.51
CA ASP A 28 -0.56 -14.60 -8.48
C ASP A 28 -0.18 -13.85 -7.18
N GLY A 29 0.39 -12.65 -7.36
CA GLY A 29 0.78 -11.77 -6.26
C GLY A 29 2.08 -12.15 -5.54
N LYS A 30 2.83 -13.14 -6.05
CA LYS A 30 4.10 -13.59 -5.45
C LYS A 30 5.25 -13.47 -6.42
N ILE A 31 6.40 -13.03 -5.92
CA ILE A 31 7.65 -13.09 -6.67
C ILE A 31 8.05 -14.55 -6.81
N ILE A 32 8.35 -14.95 -8.03
CA ILE A 32 8.74 -16.31 -8.37
C ILE A 32 10.14 -16.34 -8.98
N ALA A 33 10.71 -17.53 -9.10
CA ALA A 33 11.97 -17.74 -9.83
C ALA A 33 11.84 -17.27 -11.30
N ALA A 34 12.94 -16.78 -11.85
CA ALA A 34 12.98 -16.31 -13.23
C ALA A 34 12.50 -17.38 -14.22
N ARG A 35 11.65 -16.98 -15.13
CA ARG A 35 11.15 -17.81 -16.26
C ARG A 35 11.37 -17.04 -17.57
N PRO A 36 12.62 -16.98 -18.08
CA PRO A 36 12.95 -16.17 -19.26
C PRO A 36 12.10 -16.51 -20.49
N ASP A 37 11.77 -17.79 -20.66
CA ASP A 37 11.02 -18.31 -21.82
C ASP A 37 9.48 -18.24 -21.64
N ALA A 38 9.00 -17.88 -20.46
CA ALA A 38 7.57 -17.78 -20.21
C ALA A 38 7.01 -16.48 -20.81
N ARG A 39 5.91 -16.60 -21.56
CA ARG A 39 5.15 -15.44 -22.01
C ARG A 39 4.44 -14.82 -20.83
N ALA A 40 4.79 -13.58 -20.47
CA ALA A 40 4.09 -12.81 -19.47
C ALA A 40 2.76 -12.27 -20.04
N ASP A 41 1.75 -12.17 -19.18
CA ASP A 41 0.48 -11.51 -19.51
C ASP A 41 0.70 -10.01 -19.68
N GLU A 42 1.54 -9.43 -18.80
CA GLU A 42 1.95 -8.02 -18.88
C GLU A 42 3.44 -7.87 -18.57
N THR A 43 4.06 -6.88 -19.20
CA THR A 43 5.48 -6.54 -18.97
C THR A 43 5.61 -5.03 -18.74
N TYR A 44 6.30 -4.66 -17.68
CA TYR A 44 6.57 -3.28 -17.33
C TYR A 44 8.06 -3.00 -17.40
N ASP A 45 8.46 -2.01 -18.19
CA ASP A 45 9.83 -1.51 -18.20
C ASP A 45 10.05 -0.59 -16.99
N ILE A 46 10.92 -1.03 -16.10
CA ILE A 46 11.32 -0.29 -14.90
C ILE A 46 12.80 0.06 -14.92
N THR A 47 13.38 0.16 -16.13
CA THR A 47 14.77 0.58 -16.32
C THR A 47 15.03 1.91 -15.62
N GLY A 48 16.13 1.99 -14.88
CA GLY A 48 16.50 3.17 -14.10
C GLY A 48 15.77 3.33 -12.76
N LYS A 49 14.77 2.50 -12.46
CA LYS A 49 14.08 2.50 -11.17
C LYS A 49 14.78 1.60 -10.16
N ILE A 50 14.66 1.95 -8.88
CA ILE A 50 15.09 1.12 -7.75
C ILE A 50 13.91 0.27 -7.30
N VAL A 51 14.18 -1.02 -7.08
CA VAL A 51 13.23 -1.96 -6.51
C VAL A 51 13.77 -2.47 -5.19
N MET A 52 12.98 -2.33 -4.16
CA MET A 52 13.29 -2.79 -2.81
C MET A 52 12.00 -3.20 -2.09
N ALA A 53 12.13 -3.87 -0.95
CA ALA A 53 10.97 -4.15 -0.10
C ALA A 53 10.26 -2.84 0.27
N GLY A 54 8.94 -2.88 0.30
CA GLY A 54 8.15 -1.74 0.74
C GLY A 54 8.45 -1.38 2.19
N ALA A 55 8.43 -0.10 2.50
CA ALA A 55 8.66 0.38 3.85
C ALA A 55 7.56 -0.06 4.82
N ILE A 56 7.93 -0.25 6.07
CA ILE A 56 7.01 -0.54 7.18
C ILE A 56 6.97 0.71 8.06
N ASP A 57 5.78 1.25 8.29
CA ASP A 57 5.57 2.30 9.28
C ASP A 57 5.17 1.64 10.61
N PRO A 58 6.06 1.63 11.63
CA PRO A 58 5.79 0.98 12.90
C PRO A 58 4.89 1.79 13.83
N HIS A 59 4.52 3.00 13.47
CA HIS A 59 3.65 3.86 14.27
C HIS A 59 2.91 4.84 13.38
N THR A 60 1.77 4.45 12.89
CA THR A 60 0.97 5.28 11.99
C THR A 60 -0.48 5.42 12.48
N HIS A 61 -1.20 6.36 11.89
CA HIS A 61 -2.65 6.50 12.07
C HIS A 61 -3.30 6.43 10.69
N ILE A 62 -3.60 5.23 10.25
CA ILE A 62 -4.14 4.97 8.91
C ILE A 62 -5.66 5.07 8.84
N GLY A 63 -6.33 5.03 10.00
CA GLY A 63 -7.78 5.14 10.10
C GLY A 63 -8.24 5.75 11.42
N GLY A 64 -9.53 6.07 11.51
CA GLY A 64 -10.14 6.58 12.74
C GLY A 64 -10.02 8.09 12.97
N GLY A 65 -10.32 8.52 14.20
CA GLY A 65 -10.52 9.92 14.53
C GLY A 65 -9.32 10.84 14.31
N LYS A 66 -8.10 10.32 14.44
CA LYS A 66 -6.89 11.12 14.20
C LYS A 66 -6.73 11.49 12.73
N MET A 67 -7.14 10.62 11.83
CA MET A 67 -7.11 10.91 10.39
C MET A 67 -8.13 11.97 10.00
N THR A 68 -9.22 12.11 10.72
CA THR A 68 -10.22 13.17 10.49
C THR A 68 -9.59 14.57 10.60
N ILE A 69 -8.63 14.74 11.51
CA ILE A 69 -7.90 16.01 11.67
C ILE A 69 -6.99 16.24 10.45
N ALA A 70 -6.25 15.22 10.02
CA ALA A 70 -5.40 15.31 8.84
C ALA A 70 -6.20 15.68 7.58
N ARG A 71 -7.42 15.17 7.45
CA ARG A 71 -8.32 15.51 6.35
C ARG A 71 -8.84 16.92 6.35
N ALA A 72 -8.97 17.54 7.50
CA ALA A 72 -9.30 18.95 7.54
C ALA A 72 -8.27 19.80 6.81
N LEU A 73 -7.04 19.27 6.70
CA LEU A 73 -5.93 19.91 5.98
C LEU A 73 -5.90 19.55 4.48
N LEU A 74 -6.55 18.46 4.09
CA LEU A 74 -6.59 17.97 2.70
C LEU A 74 -8.05 17.69 2.28
N PRO A 75 -8.87 18.73 2.10
CA PRO A 75 -10.30 18.56 1.81
C PRO A 75 -10.60 17.85 0.49
N GLU A 76 -9.67 17.84 -0.46
CA GLU A 76 -9.77 17.11 -1.72
C GLU A 76 -9.86 15.60 -1.53
N ASP A 77 -9.24 15.06 -0.50
CA ASP A 77 -9.29 13.61 -0.18
C ASP A 77 -10.66 13.17 0.35
N HIS A 78 -11.54 14.13 0.64
CA HIS A 78 -12.89 13.86 1.17
C HIS A 78 -13.97 13.68 0.10
N ARG A 79 -13.77 14.24 -1.08
CA ARG A 79 -14.86 14.44 -2.04
C ARG A 79 -15.42 13.16 -2.63
N GLY A 80 -14.66 12.09 -2.64
CA GLY A 80 -15.05 10.82 -3.23
C GLY A 80 -15.22 9.67 -2.25
N ASP A 81 -15.02 9.91 -0.95
CA ASP A 81 -14.99 8.82 0.03
C ASP A 81 -16.37 8.55 0.64
N PRO A 82 -17.04 7.45 0.26
CA PRO A 82 -18.33 7.12 0.83
C PRO A 82 -18.17 6.77 2.31
N VAL A 83 -18.80 7.57 3.16
CA VAL A 83 -18.87 7.27 4.59
C VAL A 83 -19.83 6.10 4.81
N THR A 84 -19.31 4.91 5.02
CA THR A 84 -20.12 3.76 5.39
C THR A 84 -20.49 3.88 6.88
N ARG A 85 -21.72 4.24 7.16
CA ARG A 85 -22.27 4.25 8.51
C ARG A 85 -22.73 2.84 8.87
N THR A 86 -22.15 2.25 9.89
CA THR A 86 -22.64 1.01 10.48
C THR A 86 -23.08 1.25 11.92
N LYS A 87 -23.92 0.37 12.47
CA LYS A 87 -24.32 0.43 13.90
C LYS A 87 -23.11 0.31 14.86
N LEU A 88 -21.96 -0.12 14.35
CA LEU A 88 -20.73 -0.32 15.10
C LEU A 88 -19.72 0.79 14.93
N THR A 89 -19.86 1.62 13.91
CA THR A 89 -18.99 2.76 13.65
C THR A 89 -19.48 3.96 14.42
N ARG A 90 -18.87 4.20 15.55
CA ARG A 90 -18.94 5.48 16.26
C ARG A 90 -17.99 6.52 15.64
N ALA A 91 -17.92 6.62 14.36
CA ALA A 91 -17.43 7.86 13.76
C ALA A 91 -18.40 8.96 14.14
N GLY A 92 -18.31 9.38 15.37
CA GLY A 92 -19.35 10.12 16.10
C GLY A 92 -19.67 11.48 15.53
N SER A 93 -18.89 12.00 14.63
CA SER A 93 -19.17 13.23 13.92
C SER A 93 -20.02 13.03 12.67
N GLY A 94 -20.31 11.77 12.28
CA GLY A 94 -21.02 11.48 11.05
C GLY A 94 -20.31 11.99 9.80
N ARG A 95 -19.10 12.45 9.95
CA ARG A 95 -18.31 13.03 8.87
C ARG A 95 -16.96 12.37 8.83
N SER A 96 -16.74 11.69 7.76
CA SER A 96 -15.44 11.46 7.20
C SER A 96 -14.38 10.91 8.17
N VAL A 97 -14.61 9.69 8.63
CA VAL A 97 -13.43 8.85 8.80
C VAL A 97 -12.94 8.58 7.39
N PRO A 98 -11.67 8.87 7.04
CA PRO A 98 -11.11 8.39 5.79
C PRO A 98 -11.35 6.90 5.71
N SER A 99 -11.76 6.39 4.55
CA SER A 99 -11.63 4.97 4.37
C SER A 99 -10.14 4.66 4.49
N THR A 100 -9.83 3.60 5.20
CA THR A 100 -8.45 3.11 5.32
C THR A 100 -7.84 2.84 3.95
N HIS A 101 -8.69 2.53 2.98
CA HIS A 101 -8.33 2.38 1.59
C HIS A 101 -7.69 3.65 0.99
N VAL A 102 -8.33 4.80 1.11
CA VAL A 102 -7.77 6.08 0.61
C VAL A 102 -6.45 6.41 1.31
N THR A 103 -6.40 6.28 2.62
CA THR A 103 -5.16 6.52 3.37
C THR A 103 -4.08 5.52 2.99
N GLY A 104 -4.43 4.24 2.82
CA GLY A 104 -3.53 3.19 2.39
C GLY A 104 -2.89 3.49 1.03
N TYR A 105 -3.65 3.99 0.07
CA TYR A 105 -3.08 4.42 -1.21
C TYR A 105 -2.07 5.56 -1.06
N ARG A 106 -2.33 6.53 -0.19
CA ARG A 106 -1.36 7.60 0.09
C ARG A 106 -0.06 7.05 0.68
N TYR A 107 -0.16 6.08 1.59
CA TYR A 107 1.02 5.39 2.11
C TYR A 107 1.74 4.60 1.02
N ALA A 108 1.01 3.90 0.16
CA ALA A 108 1.60 3.14 -0.95
C ALA A 108 2.33 4.07 -1.96
N GLU A 109 1.77 5.23 -2.27
CA GLU A 109 2.40 6.27 -3.11
C GLU A 109 3.74 6.74 -2.53
N MET A 110 3.89 6.75 -1.20
CA MET A 110 5.13 7.07 -0.51
C MET A 110 6.08 5.86 -0.33
N GLY A 111 5.68 4.67 -0.80
CA GLY A 111 6.47 3.45 -0.71
C GLY A 111 6.25 2.61 0.55
N TYR A 112 5.27 2.94 1.38
CA TYR A 112 4.91 2.12 2.54
C TYR A 112 3.92 1.04 2.14
N THR A 113 4.23 -0.21 2.43
CA THR A 113 3.38 -1.37 2.12
C THR A 113 2.79 -2.03 3.36
N SER A 114 3.26 -1.65 4.53
CA SER A 114 2.77 -2.14 5.81
C SER A 114 2.72 -1.01 6.82
N CYS A 115 1.65 -0.97 7.60
CA CYS A 115 1.42 0.06 8.60
C CYS A 115 0.96 -0.58 9.91
N PHE A 116 1.54 -0.16 11.03
CA PHE A 116 1.08 -0.53 12.36
C PHE A 116 0.34 0.64 13.01
N GLU A 117 -0.95 0.46 13.26
CA GLU A 117 -1.82 1.45 13.91
C GLU A 117 -1.96 1.13 15.40
N PRO A 118 -1.23 1.83 16.29
CA PRO A 118 -1.17 1.48 17.72
C PRO A 118 -2.39 1.95 18.53
N ALA A 119 -3.23 2.78 17.96
CA ALA A 119 -4.33 3.44 18.69
C ALA A 119 -5.69 3.35 17.98
N MET A 120 -5.88 2.32 17.18
CA MET A 120 -7.14 2.11 16.46
C MET A 120 -8.20 1.52 17.40
N LEU A 121 -9.39 2.13 17.39
CA LEU A 121 -10.53 1.54 18.07
C LEU A 121 -11.00 0.28 17.33
N PRO A 122 -11.52 -0.76 18.05
CA PRO A 122 -11.98 -1.98 17.41
C PRO A 122 -13.00 -1.78 16.29
N ALA A 123 -13.86 -0.75 16.41
CA ALA A 123 -14.80 -0.39 15.37
C ALA A 123 -14.12 0.09 14.08
N ASN A 124 -12.99 0.79 14.21
CA ASN A 124 -12.22 1.28 13.06
C ASN A 124 -11.37 0.16 12.45
N ALA A 125 -10.84 -0.74 13.27
CA ALA A 125 -10.11 -1.91 12.80
C ALA A 125 -10.96 -2.78 11.87
N ARG A 126 -12.25 -2.93 12.16
CA ARG A 126 -13.19 -3.66 11.30
C ARG A 126 -13.44 -2.99 9.94
N GLN A 127 -13.16 -1.71 9.80
CA GLN A 127 -13.25 -1.00 8.51
C GLN A 127 -11.96 -1.09 7.70
N ALA A 128 -10.87 -1.47 8.34
CA ALA A 128 -9.56 -1.63 7.71
C ALA A 128 -9.43 -2.99 7.00
N HIS A 129 -10.33 -3.91 7.27
CA HIS A 129 -10.43 -5.25 6.70
C HIS A 129 -11.73 -5.39 5.89
#